data_7f7a9af7caea87a9147a641b245d8805
#
_entry.id   7f7a9af7caea87a9147a641b245d8805
#
_cell.length_a   1.000
_cell.length_b   1.000
_cell.length_c   1.000
_cell.angle_alpha   90.00
_cell.angle_beta   90.00
_cell.angle_gamma   90.00
#
_symmetry.space_group_name_H-M   'P 1'
#
loop_
_entity.id
_entity.type
_entity.pdbx_description
1 polymer ?
#
loop_
_entity_poly.entity_id
_entity_poly.type
_entity_poly.pdbx_seq_one_letter_code
_entity_poly.pdbx_strand_id
1 'polypeptide(L)'
;MVGKDGRGPSLTRVVQWVITGITFVAACSTPVATQPLGLVVSVAASMNDALAEIAGLYRAATGVTVALNPGGSNTLARQIVEGAPVGLFLSADEIQMDVVEKAGRLVPGTRVRLVRNDLVIVVPPDAKRKLTVEQLLDGRVNRLAMGEPSAVPAGVYGRRFLERQGAWERLSSKIVPFPTVRAVLAAVEAGRVDAGIVYGTDALTSRVLVIARAADLDIVHSAAVIAGPNEAAARRFLEFLNSEPARAVFVKRGFAIR
;
A
#
# COMPACT_ATOMS: atom_id res chain seq x y z
N MET A 1 -17.68 -31.14 -101.30
CA MET A 1 -16.66 -30.45 -102.17
C MET A 1 -15.58 -29.93 -101.20
N VAL A 2 -14.45 -30.62 -101.26
CA VAL A 2 -13.14 -30.08 -101.44
C VAL A 2 -12.75 -29.10 -100.27
N GLY A 3 -11.75 -29.24 -99.53
CA GLY A 3 -10.49 -29.98 -99.62
C GLY A 3 -9.49 -29.40 -98.69
N LYS A 4 -8.55 -30.22 -98.33
CA LYS A 4 -7.08 -29.98 -98.15
C LYS A 4 -6.56 -29.22 -96.95
N ASP A 5 -5.90 -29.95 -96.09
CA ASP A 5 -4.45 -30.08 -95.88
C ASP A 5 -3.70 -28.84 -95.41
N GLY A 6 -3.01 -28.96 -94.34
CA GLY A 6 -1.96 -28.10 -93.89
C GLY A 6 -1.18 -28.66 -92.66
N ARG A 7 -0.12 -29.43 -92.97
CA ARG A 7 0.81 -30.00 -92.03
C ARG A 7 1.63 -28.95 -91.29
N GLY A 8 1.94 -29.21 -90.09
CA GLY A 8 2.79 -28.67 -89.05
C GLY A 8 3.99 -27.90 -89.39
N PRO A 9 4.81 -27.44 -88.46
CA PRO A 9 5.89 -28.27 -87.97
C PRO A 9 6.05 -28.14 -86.46
N SER A 10 6.78 -29.15 -85.92
CA SER A 10 7.26 -29.28 -84.58
C SER A 10 8.03 -28.06 -84.06
N LEU A 11 7.66 -27.54 -82.93
CA LEU A 11 8.45 -26.60 -82.19
C LEU A 11 8.92 -27.19 -80.86
N THR A 12 10.22 -27.31 -80.78
CA THR A 12 11.10 -27.65 -79.70
C THR A 12 10.70 -26.95 -78.42
N ARG A 13 10.46 -27.73 -77.35
CA ARG A 13 10.21 -27.21 -76.02
C ARG A 13 11.53 -26.63 -75.45
N VAL A 14 11.62 -25.33 -75.33
CA VAL A 14 12.60 -24.67 -74.50
C VAL A 14 12.02 -24.64 -73.10
N VAL A 15 12.55 -25.48 -72.23
CA VAL A 15 12.23 -25.47 -70.78
C VAL A 15 13.06 -24.36 -70.16
N GLN A 16 12.43 -23.22 -69.91
CA GLN A 16 13.05 -22.11 -69.19
C GLN A 16 12.86 -22.33 -67.68
N TRP A 17 13.94 -22.68 -67.01
CA TRP A 17 14.01 -22.75 -65.55
C TRP A 17 13.98 -21.34 -64.96
N VAL A 18 12.83 -20.90 -64.44
CA VAL A 18 12.74 -19.73 -63.59
C VAL A 18 13.16 -20.17 -62.19
N ILE A 19 14.38 -19.88 -61.84
CA ILE A 19 14.86 -20.04 -60.43
C ILE A 19 14.30 -18.86 -59.63
N THR A 20 13.15 -19.08 -58.96
CA THR A 20 12.59 -18.15 -58.00
C THR A 20 13.41 -18.23 -56.73
N GLY A 21 14.35 -17.28 -56.53
CA GLY A 21 15.12 -17.14 -55.30
C GLY A 21 14.17 -16.75 -54.15
N ILE A 22 13.81 -17.68 -53.29
CA ILE A 22 13.13 -17.40 -52.05
C ILE A 22 14.20 -16.83 -51.06
N THR A 23 14.24 -15.51 -50.96
CA THR A 23 15.04 -14.84 -49.92
C THR A 23 14.34 -15.07 -48.58
N PHE A 24 14.92 -15.96 -47.79
CA PHE A 24 14.48 -16.23 -46.42
C PHE A 24 14.93 -15.05 -45.55
N VAL A 25 14.04 -14.07 -45.35
CA VAL A 25 14.26 -13.02 -44.36
C VAL A 25 14.12 -13.64 -42.97
N ALA A 26 15.23 -14.00 -42.36
CA ALA A 26 15.26 -14.38 -40.95
C ALA A 26 14.80 -13.19 -40.11
N ALA A 27 13.52 -13.17 -39.75
CA ALA A 27 12.99 -12.23 -38.76
C ALA A 27 13.69 -12.52 -37.43
N CYS A 28 14.70 -11.69 -37.12
CA CYS A 28 15.34 -11.66 -35.82
C CYS A 28 14.30 -11.15 -34.81
N SER A 29 13.49 -12.05 -34.24
CA SER A 29 12.58 -11.75 -33.14
C SER A 29 13.46 -11.42 -31.93
N THR A 30 13.76 -10.14 -31.72
CA THR A 30 14.28 -9.68 -30.45
C THR A 30 13.23 -10.05 -29.38
N PRO A 31 13.61 -10.80 -28.32
CA PRO A 31 12.67 -11.05 -27.24
C PRO A 31 12.24 -9.69 -26.69
N VAL A 32 10.98 -9.36 -26.79
CA VAL A 32 10.39 -8.26 -26.05
C VAL A 32 10.66 -8.61 -24.60
N ALA A 33 11.62 -7.91 -23.97
CA ALA A 33 11.83 -8.00 -22.54
C ALA A 33 10.51 -7.57 -21.90
N THR A 34 9.73 -8.55 -21.48
CA THR A 34 8.59 -8.34 -20.58
C THR A 34 9.19 -7.66 -19.35
N GLN A 35 8.98 -6.36 -19.23
CA GLN A 35 9.31 -5.64 -18.01
C GLN A 35 8.66 -6.43 -16.88
N PRO A 36 9.41 -6.87 -15.87
CA PRO A 36 8.79 -7.58 -14.75
C PRO A 36 7.68 -6.69 -14.22
N LEU A 37 6.47 -7.24 -14.15
CA LEU A 37 5.34 -6.59 -13.49
C LEU A 37 5.87 -6.05 -12.16
N GLY A 38 5.88 -4.72 -12.00
CA GLY A 38 6.47 -4.07 -10.85
C GLY A 38 5.89 -4.66 -9.56
N LEU A 39 6.70 -4.76 -8.53
CA LEU A 39 6.27 -5.27 -7.23
C LEU A 39 5.09 -4.44 -6.71
N VAL A 40 3.94 -5.07 -6.47
CA VAL A 40 2.79 -4.44 -5.81
C VAL A 40 2.91 -4.65 -4.31
N VAL A 41 2.79 -3.57 -3.55
CA VAL A 41 2.90 -3.55 -2.09
C VAL A 41 1.61 -2.99 -1.50
N SER A 42 0.88 -3.80 -0.74
CA SER A 42 -0.24 -3.32 0.09
C SER A 42 0.31 -2.65 1.34
N VAL A 43 -0.04 -1.39 1.55
CA VAL A 43 0.54 -0.56 2.61
C VAL A 43 -0.54 0.17 3.42
N ALA A 44 -0.45 0.09 4.75
CA ALA A 44 -1.30 0.89 5.63
C ALA A 44 -1.23 2.38 5.27
N ALA A 45 -2.38 3.03 5.19
CA ALA A 45 -2.49 4.43 4.72
C ALA A 45 -1.56 5.41 5.46
N SER A 46 -1.31 5.18 6.76
CA SER A 46 -0.38 5.97 7.57
C SER A 46 1.08 5.89 7.14
N MET A 47 1.47 4.82 6.44
CA MET A 47 2.85 4.60 5.97
C MET A 47 3.05 5.05 4.52
N ASN A 48 1.99 5.44 3.82
CA ASN A 48 2.05 5.69 2.37
C ASN A 48 3.15 6.67 1.97
N ASP A 49 3.27 7.81 2.66
CA ASP A 49 4.22 8.86 2.30
C ASP A 49 5.68 8.42 2.53
N ALA A 50 5.92 7.66 3.61
CA ALA A 50 7.24 7.08 3.87
C ALA A 50 7.59 6.04 2.80
N LEU A 51 6.65 5.14 2.48
CA LEU A 51 6.86 4.10 1.49
C LEU A 51 7.01 4.65 0.07
N ALA A 52 6.33 5.74 -0.29
CA ALA A 52 6.50 6.40 -1.58
C ALA A 52 7.94 6.97 -1.73
N GLU A 53 8.48 7.60 -0.69
CA GLU A 53 9.86 8.08 -0.67
C GLU A 53 10.86 6.92 -0.74
N ILE A 54 10.65 5.85 0.04
CA ILE A 54 11.51 4.64 0.05
C ILE A 54 11.44 3.91 -1.28
N ALA A 55 10.26 3.78 -1.90
CA ALA A 55 10.12 3.18 -3.23
C ALA A 55 10.90 3.95 -4.31
N GLY A 56 10.96 5.28 -4.19
CA GLY A 56 11.81 6.13 -5.02
C GLY A 56 13.29 5.83 -4.86
N LEU A 57 13.76 5.70 -3.61
CA LEU A 57 15.15 5.32 -3.30
C LEU A 57 15.48 3.91 -3.82
N TYR A 58 14.57 2.96 -3.62
CA TYR A 58 14.73 1.60 -4.12
C TYR A 58 14.84 1.55 -5.64
N ARG A 59 13.98 2.30 -6.35
CA ARG A 59 14.03 2.43 -7.81
C ARG A 59 15.37 3.04 -8.26
N ALA A 60 15.84 4.07 -7.60
CA ALA A 60 17.13 4.70 -7.92
C ALA A 60 18.30 3.71 -7.74
N ALA A 61 18.27 2.86 -6.71
CA ALA A 61 19.31 1.90 -6.41
C ALA A 61 19.27 0.64 -7.28
N THR A 62 18.08 0.19 -7.72
CA THR A 62 17.90 -1.14 -8.35
C THR A 62 17.26 -1.11 -9.74
N GLY A 63 16.71 0.03 -10.18
CA GLY A 63 15.89 0.15 -11.39
C GLY A 63 14.47 -0.44 -11.25
N VAL A 64 14.14 -1.10 -10.15
CA VAL A 64 12.85 -1.79 -9.95
C VAL A 64 11.79 -0.82 -9.45
N THR A 65 10.64 -0.79 -10.13
CA THR A 65 9.49 0.01 -9.69
C THR A 65 8.64 -0.75 -8.69
N VAL A 66 8.27 -0.08 -7.59
CA VAL A 66 7.32 -0.58 -6.58
C VAL A 66 6.03 0.22 -6.70
N ALA A 67 4.93 -0.48 -6.97
CA ALA A 67 3.59 0.10 -6.98
C ALA A 67 2.97 -0.03 -5.59
N LEU A 68 2.52 1.08 -5.00
CA LEU A 68 1.88 1.09 -3.69
C LEU A 68 0.35 1.00 -3.84
N ASN A 69 -0.26 0.15 -3.03
CA ASN A 69 -1.70 0.03 -2.84
C ASN A 69 -2.05 0.47 -1.41
N PRO A 70 -2.28 1.78 -1.16
CA PRO A 70 -2.56 2.28 0.18
C PRO A 70 -4.01 2.03 0.60
N GLY A 71 -4.21 1.64 1.86
CA GLY A 71 -5.54 1.40 2.41
C GLY A 71 -5.57 1.20 3.91
N GLY A 72 -6.75 0.97 4.46
CA GLY A 72 -6.88 0.48 5.84
C GLY A 72 -6.34 -0.94 5.93
N SER A 73 -5.53 -1.23 6.95
CA SER A 73 -4.90 -2.55 7.08
C SER A 73 -5.92 -3.70 7.09
N ASN A 74 -7.09 -3.50 7.70
CA ASN A 74 -8.19 -4.46 7.71
C ASN A 74 -8.74 -4.76 6.30
N THR A 75 -8.90 -3.73 5.47
CA THR A 75 -9.35 -3.89 4.07
C THR A 75 -8.29 -4.60 3.25
N LEU A 76 -7.02 -4.21 3.40
CA LEU A 76 -5.90 -4.83 2.69
C LEU A 76 -5.71 -6.28 3.09
N ALA A 77 -5.79 -6.60 4.40
CA ALA A 77 -5.70 -7.96 4.90
C ALA A 77 -6.79 -8.85 4.28
N ARG A 78 -8.05 -8.38 4.24
CA ARG A 78 -9.14 -9.10 3.60
C ARG A 78 -8.88 -9.33 2.11
N GLN A 79 -8.45 -8.30 1.37
CA GLN A 79 -8.11 -8.44 -0.05
C GLN A 79 -7.01 -9.50 -0.28
N ILE A 80 -5.99 -9.54 0.58
CA ILE A 80 -4.90 -10.52 0.51
C ILE A 80 -5.43 -11.93 0.77
N VAL A 81 -6.28 -12.11 1.77
CA VAL A 81 -6.91 -13.40 2.07
C VAL A 81 -7.76 -13.89 0.88
N GLU A 82 -8.47 -12.97 0.22
CA GLU A 82 -9.26 -13.21 -1.00
C GLU A 82 -8.41 -13.41 -2.27
N GLY A 83 -7.08 -13.26 -2.17
CA GLY A 83 -6.15 -13.58 -3.27
C GLY A 83 -5.67 -12.38 -4.08
N ALA A 84 -5.72 -11.16 -3.54
CA ALA A 84 -5.14 -10.00 -4.22
C ALA A 84 -3.68 -10.25 -4.62
N PRO A 85 -3.27 -9.91 -5.87
CA PRO A 85 -1.95 -10.23 -6.42
C PRO A 85 -0.89 -9.23 -5.92
N VAL A 86 -0.60 -9.23 -4.63
CA VAL A 86 0.41 -8.38 -4.00
C VAL A 86 1.60 -9.20 -3.51
N GLY A 87 2.79 -8.63 -3.49
CA GLY A 87 4.00 -9.33 -3.06
C GLY A 87 4.40 -9.02 -1.62
N LEU A 88 4.01 -7.87 -1.08
CA LEU A 88 4.35 -7.45 0.28
C LEU A 88 3.15 -6.79 0.95
N PHE A 89 2.98 -7.02 2.25
CA PHE A 89 1.98 -6.37 3.08
C PHE A 89 2.65 -5.63 4.25
N LEU A 90 2.31 -4.35 4.41
CA LEU A 90 2.67 -3.54 5.57
C LEU A 90 1.41 -3.16 6.33
N SER A 91 1.30 -3.68 7.55
CA SER A 91 0.16 -3.44 8.45
C SER A 91 0.51 -2.44 9.53
N ALA A 92 -0.47 -1.62 9.92
CA ALA A 92 -0.35 -0.69 11.04
C ALA A 92 -0.67 -1.34 12.41
N ASP A 93 -0.93 -2.63 12.45
CA ASP A 93 -1.06 -3.43 13.66
C ASP A 93 -0.68 -4.90 13.42
N GLU A 94 -0.51 -5.62 14.52
CA GLU A 94 -0.22 -7.06 14.50
C GLU A 94 -1.48 -7.89 14.23
N ILE A 95 -2.69 -7.39 14.55
CA ILE A 95 -3.95 -8.14 14.42
C ILE A 95 -4.22 -8.46 12.96
N GLN A 96 -4.09 -7.46 12.08
CA GLN A 96 -4.33 -7.67 10.65
C GLN A 96 -3.23 -8.52 10.00
N MET A 97 -2.01 -8.46 10.52
CA MET A 97 -0.93 -9.35 10.10
C MET A 97 -1.24 -10.81 10.50
N ASP A 98 -1.75 -11.05 11.71
CA ASP A 98 -2.19 -12.36 12.19
C ASP A 98 -3.32 -12.95 11.32
N VAL A 99 -4.26 -12.11 10.85
CA VAL A 99 -5.34 -12.53 9.93
C VAL A 99 -4.76 -13.12 8.65
N VAL A 100 -3.78 -12.42 8.04
CA VAL A 100 -3.14 -12.87 6.80
C VAL A 100 -2.27 -14.11 7.02
N GLU A 101 -1.58 -14.18 8.17
CA GLU A 101 -0.75 -15.33 8.56
C GLU A 101 -1.59 -16.58 8.79
N LYS A 102 -2.68 -16.49 9.57
CA LYS A 102 -3.62 -17.59 9.83
C LYS A 102 -4.29 -18.11 8.56
N ALA A 103 -4.48 -17.25 7.57
CA ALA A 103 -4.99 -17.64 6.25
C ALA A 103 -3.92 -18.32 5.37
N GLY A 104 -2.69 -18.52 5.86
CA GLY A 104 -1.60 -19.16 5.12
C GLY A 104 -1.08 -18.33 3.94
N ARG A 105 -1.28 -17.01 3.97
CA ARG A 105 -0.87 -16.13 2.86
C ARG A 105 0.53 -15.55 3.03
N LEU A 106 1.13 -15.63 4.21
CA LEU A 106 2.51 -15.18 4.43
C LEU A 106 3.53 -16.23 4.04
N VAL A 107 4.64 -15.78 3.51
CA VAL A 107 5.84 -16.62 3.37
C VAL A 107 6.44 -16.80 4.77
N PRO A 108 6.62 -18.05 5.25
CA PRO A 108 7.12 -18.32 6.59
C PRO A 108 8.46 -17.62 6.87
N GLY A 109 8.61 -17.06 8.07
CA GLY A 109 9.83 -16.41 8.53
C GLY A 109 10.10 -15.02 7.94
N THR A 110 9.15 -14.44 7.18
CA THR A 110 9.33 -13.10 6.59
C THR A 110 8.66 -11.98 7.38
N ARG A 111 7.82 -12.31 8.37
CA ARG A 111 7.17 -11.30 9.20
C ARG A 111 8.21 -10.58 10.07
N VAL A 112 8.25 -9.25 9.96
CA VAL A 112 9.13 -8.38 10.74
C VAL A 112 8.34 -7.24 11.36
N ARG A 113 8.67 -6.89 12.60
CA ARG A 113 8.19 -5.67 13.26
C ARG A 113 9.10 -4.54 12.80
N LEU A 114 8.61 -3.70 11.89
CA LEU A 114 9.42 -2.77 11.12
C LEU A 114 9.69 -1.47 11.87
N VAL A 115 8.63 -0.79 12.31
CA VAL A 115 8.70 0.49 13.00
C VAL A 115 7.62 0.61 14.07
N ARG A 116 7.75 1.60 14.95
CA ARG A 116 6.74 1.98 15.95
C ARG A 116 6.14 3.33 15.65
N ASN A 117 4.94 3.55 16.17
CA ASN A 117 4.23 4.81 16.08
C ASN A 117 3.61 5.14 17.44
N ASP A 118 3.16 6.36 17.62
CA ASP A 118 2.33 6.79 18.74
C ASP A 118 0.95 7.23 18.24
N LEU A 119 0.01 7.34 19.15
CA LEU A 119 -1.33 7.86 18.87
C LEU A 119 -1.45 9.26 19.47
N VAL A 120 -2.08 10.17 18.72
CA VAL A 120 -2.29 11.55 19.18
C VAL A 120 -3.76 11.93 19.02
N ILE A 121 -4.20 12.85 19.89
CA ILE A 121 -5.46 13.55 19.75
C ILE A 121 -5.19 14.87 19.08
N VAL A 122 -5.92 15.13 18.00
CA VAL A 122 -5.77 16.34 17.18
C VAL A 122 -7.07 17.10 17.08
N VAL A 123 -6.97 18.42 16.91
CA VAL A 123 -8.09 19.34 16.67
C VAL A 123 -7.83 20.15 15.40
N PRO A 124 -8.89 20.74 14.79
CA PRO A 124 -8.73 21.63 13.64
C PRO A 124 -7.75 22.79 13.94
N PRO A 125 -7.01 23.26 12.93
CA PRO A 125 -6.05 24.37 13.11
C PRO A 125 -6.73 25.67 13.53
N ASP A 126 -7.96 25.88 13.06
CA ASP A 126 -8.75 27.09 13.33
C ASP A 126 -9.87 26.82 14.36
N ALA A 127 -9.63 25.89 15.30
CA ALA A 127 -10.60 25.56 16.33
C ALA A 127 -11.00 26.81 17.12
N LYS A 128 -12.22 27.31 16.92
CA LYS A 128 -12.79 28.48 17.62
C LYS A 128 -12.78 28.32 19.14
N ARG A 129 -12.79 27.10 19.61
CA ARG A 129 -12.73 26.71 21.02
C ARG A 129 -11.46 25.91 21.26
N LYS A 130 -10.61 26.39 22.15
CA LYS A 130 -9.47 25.59 22.64
C LYS A 130 -10.01 24.41 23.45
N LEU A 131 -10.04 23.23 22.84
CA LEU A 131 -10.41 21.99 23.49
C LEU A 131 -9.18 21.45 24.22
N THR A 132 -9.32 21.21 25.54
CA THR A 132 -8.28 20.49 26.29
C THR A 132 -8.56 18.99 26.28
N VAL A 133 -7.54 18.19 26.60
CA VAL A 133 -7.70 16.73 26.68
C VAL A 133 -8.69 16.33 27.78
N GLU A 134 -8.68 17.02 28.92
CA GLU A 134 -9.63 16.79 30.02
C GLU A 134 -11.06 17.03 29.55
N GLN A 135 -11.32 18.14 28.85
CA GLN A 135 -12.64 18.45 28.30
C GLN A 135 -13.10 17.40 27.30
N LEU A 136 -12.17 16.88 26.46
CA LEU A 136 -12.48 15.79 25.53
C LEU A 136 -12.82 14.53 26.30
N LEU A 137 -12.02 14.11 27.27
CA LEU A 137 -12.24 12.92 28.06
C LEU A 137 -13.52 13.02 28.91
N ASP A 138 -13.89 14.21 29.36
CA ASP A 138 -15.18 14.50 30.01
C ASP A 138 -16.36 14.49 29.04
N GLY A 139 -16.12 14.25 27.77
CA GLY A 139 -17.16 14.18 26.74
C GLY A 139 -17.64 15.52 26.26
N ARG A 140 -16.88 16.62 26.41
CA ARG A 140 -17.28 17.95 25.94
C ARG A 140 -17.01 18.19 24.46
N VAL A 141 -17.15 17.13 23.66
CA VAL A 141 -17.10 17.14 22.20
C VAL A 141 -18.44 16.64 21.66
N ASN A 142 -18.81 17.05 20.45
CA ASN A 142 -19.99 16.53 19.77
C ASN A 142 -19.63 15.42 18.78
N ARG A 143 -18.47 15.55 18.12
CA ARG A 143 -18.00 14.65 17.06
C ARG A 143 -16.52 14.38 17.25
N LEU A 144 -16.17 13.14 17.63
CA LEU A 144 -14.81 12.64 17.72
C LEU A 144 -14.53 11.67 16.55
N ALA A 145 -13.71 12.09 15.61
CA ALA A 145 -13.34 11.24 14.49
C ALA A 145 -12.27 10.22 14.90
N MET A 146 -12.45 8.98 14.49
CA MET A 146 -11.42 7.95 14.60
C MET A 146 -11.62 6.87 13.55
N GLY A 147 -10.62 6.04 13.29
CA GLY A 147 -10.82 4.83 12.52
C GLY A 147 -11.93 3.99 13.10
N GLU A 148 -12.61 3.16 12.27
CA GLU A 148 -13.63 2.25 12.80
C GLU A 148 -13.08 1.45 14.00
N PRO A 149 -13.66 1.61 15.20
CA PRO A 149 -13.06 1.11 16.45
C PRO A 149 -12.92 -0.41 16.56
N SER A 150 -13.67 -1.15 15.73
CA SER A 150 -13.66 -2.61 15.72
C SER A 150 -12.72 -3.22 14.66
N ALA A 151 -12.24 -2.41 13.70
CA ALA A 151 -11.59 -2.96 12.52
C ALA A 151 -10.33 -2.20 12.07
N VAL A 152 -10.35 -0.87 12.09
CA VAL A 152 -9.23 -0.04 11.63
C VAL A 152 -8.18 0.06 12.73
N PRO A 153 -6.88 -0.23 12.47
CA PRO A 153 -5.84 -0.24 13.50
C PRO A 153 -5.83 1.00 14.41
N ALA A 154 -5.80 2.21 13.83
CA ALA A 154 -5.84 3.44 14.62
C ALA A 154 -7.12 3.57 15.46
N GLY A 155 -8.23 3.03 15.00
CA GLY A 155 -9.49 2.97 15.74
C GLY A 155 -9.44 1.99 16.90
N VAL A 156 -8.90 0.80 16.68
CA VAL A 156 -8.71 -0.23 17.72
C VAL A 156 -7.81 0.31 18.84
N TYR A 157 -6.69 0.94 18.49
CA TYR A 157 -5.81 1.58 19.46
C TYR A 157 -6.48 2.78 20.15
N GLY A 158 -7.22 3.60 19.39
CA GLY A 158 -7.96 4.73 19.93
C GLY A 158 -9.03 4.31 20.95
N ARG A 159 -9.78 3.25 20.65
CA ARG A 159 -10.72 2.65 21.59
C ARG A 159 -10.02 2.18 22.86
N ARG A 160 -8.93 1.41 22.75
CA ARG A 160 -8.14 0.95 23.92
C ARG A 160 -7.64 2.12 24.77
N PHE A 161 -7.20 3.20 24.12
CA PHE A 161 -6.81 4.41 24.82
C PHE A 161 -7.98 5.00 25.62
N LEU A 162 -9.13 5.21 24.99
CA LEU A 162 -10.31 5.77 25.66
C LEU A 162 -10.86 4.87 26.76
N GLU A 163 -10.80 3.55 26.60
CA GLU A 163 -11.16 2.57 27.63
C GLU A 163 -10.23 2.70 28.85
N ARG A 164 -8.90 2.78 28.66
CA ARG A 164 -7.92 2.98 29.72
C ARG A 164 -8.10 4.29 30.47
N GLN A 165 -8.57 5.34 29.77
CA GLN A 165 -8.88 6.64 30.36
C GLN A 165 -10.27 6.66 31.03
N GLY A 166 -11.04 5.56 31.02
CA GLY A 166 -12.42 5.51 31.51
C GLY A 166 -13.38 6.44 30.75
N ALA A 167 -13.05 6.82 29.51
CA ALA A 167 -13.79 7.80 28.71
C ALA A 167 -14.64 7.16 27.61
N TRP A 168 -14.45 5.87 27.31
CA TRP A 168 -15.13 5.21 26.17
C TRP A 168 -16.63 5.31 26.24
N GLU A 169 -17.26 4.99 27.38
CA GLU A 169 -18.72 5.01 27.54
C GLU A 169 -19.32 6.41 27.25
N ARG A 170 -18.64 7.47 27.68
CA ARG A 170 -19.09 8.85 27.46
C ARG A 170 -18.89 9.33 26.02
N LEU A 171 -17.92 8.75 25.30
CA LEU A 171 -17.54 9.19 23.95
C LEU A 171 -18.06 8.27 22.85
N SER A 172 -18.42 7.04 23.14
CA SER A 172 -18.80 6.04 22.14
C SER A 172 -19.92 6.51 21.20
N SER A 173 -20.95 7.18 21.74
CA SER A 173 -22.06 7.75 20.93
C SER A 173 -21.68 8.99 20.11
N LYS A 174 -20.49 9.55 20.34
CA LYS A 174 -19.96 10.74 19.64
C LYS A 174 -18.90 10.39 18.61
N ILE A 175 -18.55 9.11 18.52
CA ILE A 175 -17.56 8.61 17.55
C ILE A 175 -18.14 8.75 16.15
N VAL A 176 -17.33 9.36 15.27
CA VAL A 176 -17.54 9.36 13.82
C VAL A 176 -16.50 8.42 13.22
N PRO A 177 -16.89 7.19 12.81
CA PRO A 177 -15.95 6.21 12.31
C PRO A 177 -15.55 6.50 10.86
N PHE A 178 -14.27 6.23 10.55
CA PHE A 178 -13.70 6.37 9.22
C PHE A 178 -12.99 5.08 8.77
N PRO A 179 -12.92 4.82 7.45
CA PRO A 179 -12.28 3.62 6.92
C PRO A 179 -10.75 3.64 7.02
N THR A 180 -10.14 4.80 7.18
CA THR A 180 -8.69 4.97 7.33
C THR A 180 -8.35 6.14 8.25
N VAL A 181 -7.17 6.11 8.86
CA VAL A 181 -6.66 7.23 9.67
C VAL A 181 -6.48 8.51 8.84
N ARG A 182 -6.15 8.40 7.56
CA ARG A 182 -6.03 9.56 6.66
C ARG A 182 -7.38 10.24 6.39
N ALA A 183 -8.46 9.48 6.35
CA ALA A 183 -9.81 10.04 6.26
C ALA A 183 -10.20 10.77 7.55
N VAL A 184 -9.79 10.27 8.73
CA VAL A 184 -9.92 10.98 10.01
C VAL A 184 -9.20 12.32 9.94
N LEU A 185 -7.92 12.31 9.57
CA LEU A 185 -7.09 13.52 9.48
C LEU A 185 -7.72 14.58 8.58
N ALA A 186 -8.16 14.18 7.39
CA ALA A 186 -8.83 15.09 6.44
C ALA A 186 -10.13 15.68 6.99
N ALA A 187 -10.90 14.91 7.78
CA ALA A 187 -12.11 15.40 8.42
C ALA A 187 -11.81 16.44 9.51
N VAL A 188 -10.72 16.25 10.28
CA VAL A 188 -10.27 17.21 11.29
C VAL A 188 -9.75 18.48 10.62
N GLU A 189 -8.86 18.37 9.62
CA GLU A 189 -8.32 19.52 8.89
C GLU A 189 -9.41 20.39 8.27
N ALA A 190 -10.46 19.75 7.77
CA ALA A 190 -11.61 20.46 7.18
C ALA A 190 -12.60 21.01 8.21
N GLY A 191 -12.35 20.87 9.52
CA GLY A 191 -13.24 21.34 10.59
C GLY A 191 -14.61 20.63 10.62
N ARG A 192 -14.71 19.44 10.05
CA ARG A 192 -15.96 18.66 10.00
C ARG A 192 -16.27 17.94 11.31
N VAL A 193 -15.31 17.86 12.19
CA VAL A 193 -15.36 17.22 13.52
C VAL A 193 -14.62 18.09 14.52
N ASP A 194 -14.92 17.91 15.81
CA ASP A 194 -14.31 18.71 16.87
C ASP A 194 -12.89 18.26 17.20
N ALA A 195 -12.65 16.96 17.10
CA ALA A 195 -11.34 16.34 17.35
C ALA A 195 -11.21 15.03 16.57
N GLY A 196 -9.99 14.51 16.50
CA GLY A 196 -9.72 13.21 15.92
C GLY A 196 -8.60 12.48 16.65
N ILE A 197 -8.59 11.16 16.52
CA ILE A 197 -7.52 10.29 17.00
C ILE A 197 -6.79 9.73 15.78
N VAL A 198 -5.50 10.08 15.66
CA VAL A 198 -4.64 9.74 14.52
C VAL A 198 -3.25 9.30 15.02
N TYR A 199 -2.40 8.81 14.13
CA TYR A 199 -1.01 8.55 14.50
C TYR A 199 -0.20 9.86 14.56
N GLY A 200 0.83 9.88 15.41
CA GLY A 200 1.75 11.01 15.51
C GLY A 200 2.40 11.35 14.16
N THR A 201 2.76 10.35 13.39
CA THR A 201 3.31 10.51 12.03
C THR A 201 2.35 11.22 11.06
N ASP A 202 1.03 10.97 11.17
CA ASP A 202 0.03 11.64 10.35
C ASP A 202 -0.09 13.12 10.70
N ALA A 203 -0.03 13.43 12.00
CA ALA A 203 -0.12 14.81 12.49
C ALA A 203 1.07 15.68 12.05
N LEU A 204 2.28 15.09 11.92
CA LEU A 204 3.49 15.82 11.50
C LEU A 204 3.40 16.40 10.08
N THR A 205 2.60 15.79 9.21
CA THR A 205 2.46 16.19 7.81
C THR A 205 1.20 16.99 7.52
N SER A 206 0.53 17.47 8.56
CA SER A 206 -0.78 18.12 8.48
C SER A 206 -0.81 19.45 9.23
N ARG A 207 -1.88 20.21 9.07
CA ARG A 207 -2.08 21.49 9.75
C ARG A 207 -2.83 21.38 11.07
N VAL A 208 -3.21 20.17 11.49
CA VAL A 208 -3.94 19.97 12.76
C VAL A 208 -3.08 20.33 13.97
N LEU A 209 -3.74 20.63 15.08
CA LEU A 209 -3.07 20.88 16.36
C LEU A 209 -3.13 19.64 17.22
N VAL A 210 -1.99 19.16 17.68
CA VAL A 210 -1.91 18.05 18.65
C VAL A 210 -2.19 18.59 20.05
N ILE A 211 -3.20 18.05 20.74
CA ILE A 211 -3.57 18.44 22.11
C ILE A 211 -3.16 17.39 23.15
N ALA A 212 -2.93 16.14 22.74
CA ALA A 212 -2.43 15.09 23.62
C ALA A 212 -1.74 13.96 22.83
N ARG A 213 -0.87 13.23 23.52
CA ARG A 213 -0.30 11.96 23.07
C ARG A 213 -0.84 10.83 23.95
N ALA A 214 -1.28 9.75 23.36
CA ALA A 214 -1.63 8.53 24.07
C ALA A 214 -0.32 7.80 24.41
N ALA A 215 0.15 7.97 25.63
CA ALA A 215 1.27 7.20 26.17
C ALA A 215 0.87 5.72 26.34
N ASP A 216 1.86 4.84 26.44
CA ASP A 216 1.73 3.43 26.86
C ASP A 216 0.98 2.50 25.88
N LEU A 217 0.89 2.86 24.61
CA LEU A 217 0.44 1.95 23.55
C LEU A 217 1.64 1.42 22.76
N ASP A 218 1.86 0.12 22.75
CA ASP A 218 2.86 -0.51 21.86
C ASP A 218 2.27 -0.64 20.44
N ILE A 219 2.37 0.43 19.68
CA ILE A 219 1.85 0.49 18.31
C ILE A 219 2.97 0.09 17.35
N VAL A 220 2.89 -1.12 16.84
CA VAL A 220 3.89 -1.70 15.94
C VAL A 220 3.31 -1.79 14.53
N HIS A 221 4.07 -1.32 13.57
CA HIS A 221 3.83 -1.55 12.16
C HIS A 221 4.71 -2.70 11.69
N SER A 222 4.09 -3.71 11.13
CA SER A 222 4.75 -4.94 10.68
C SER A 222 4.73 -5.06 9.17
N ALA A 223 5.72 -5.77 8.61
CA ALA A 223 5.80 -6.11 7.20
C ALA A 223 5.98 -7.61 7.03
N ALA A 224 5.43 -8.18 5.96
CA ALA A 224 5.65 -9.58 5.60
C ALA A 224 5.48 -9.80 4.09
N VAL A 225 6.21 -10.77 3.55
CA VAL A 225 6.10 -11.19 2.16
C VAL A 225 4.85 -12.06 1.99
N ILE A 226 4.08 -11.77 0.95
CA ILE A 226 2.91 -12.57 0.56
C ILE A 226 3.36 -13.68 -0.38
N ALA A 227 2.89 -14.90 -0.12
CA ALA A 227 3.20 -16.06 -0.94
C ALA A 227 2.64 -15.88 -2.37
N GLY A 228 3.50 -16.05 -3.37
CA GLY A 228 3.11 -15.89 -4.77
C GLY A 228 4.29 -15.65 -5.71
N PRO A 229 4.02 -15.34 -6.98
CA PRO A 229 5.05 -15.27 -8.01
C PRO A 229 6.09 -14.16 -7.80
N ASN A 230 5.78 -13.14 -6.98
CA ASN A 230 6.65 -12.00 -6.74
C ASN A 230 7.51 -12.14 -5.46
N GLU A 231 7.57 -13.32 -4.84
CA GLU A 231 8.24 -13.54 -3.55
C GLU A 231 9.69 -13.04 -3.54
N ALA A 232 10.50 -13.38 -4.56
CA ALA A 232 11.90 -12.98 -4.62
C ALA A 232 12.07 -11.45 -4.70
N ALA A 233 11.22 -10.75 -5.44
CA ALA A 233 11.22 -9.29 -5.51
C ALA A 233 10.77 -8.66 -4.19
N ALA A 234 9.75 -9.23 -3.56
CA ALA A 234 9.22 -8.78 -2.28
C ALA A 234 10.23 -8.96 -1.15
N ARG A 235 10.98 -10.07 -1.10
CA ARG A 235 12.07 -10.28 -0.12
C ARG A 235 13.16 -9.21 -0.26
N ARG A 236 13.61 -8.91 -1.48
CA ARG A 236 14.61 -7.84 -1.71
C ARG A 236 14.12 -6.48 -1.26
N PHE A 237 12.83 -6.16 -1.51
CA PHE A 237 12.28 -4.89 -1.05
C PHE A 237 12.11 -4.87 0.48
N LEU A 238 11.71 -5.98 1.10
CA LEU A 238 11.63 -6.11 2.56
C LEU A 238 13.03 -5.92 3.23
N GLU A 239 14.08 -6.47 2.64
CA GLU A 239 15.46 -6.25 3.08
C GLU A 239 15.84 -4.77 2.96
N PHE A 240 15.48 -4.12 1.84
CA PHE A 240 15.73 -2.71 1.65
C PHE A 240 15.00 -1.82 2.66
N LEU A 241 13.80 -2.19 3.12
CA LEU A 241 13.09 -1.46 4.19
C LEU A 241 13.89 -1.41 5.51
N ASN A 242 14.81 -2.34 5.72
CA ASN A 242 15.70 -2.36 6.89
C ASN A 242 17.06 -1.68 6.64
N SER A 243 17.31 -1.18 5.42
CA SER A 243 18.56 -0.47 5.09
C SER A 243 18.63 0.90 5.76
N GLU A 244 19.85 1.43 5.89
CA GLU A 244 20.06 2.76 6.47
C GLU A 244 19.27 3.88 5.75
N PRO A 245 19.26 3.97 4.39
CA PRO A 245 18.45 4.98 3.70
C PRO A 245 16.95 4.88 3.99
N ALA A 246 16.39 3.67 4.04
CA ALA A 246 14.97 3.49 4.33
C ALA A 246 14.65 3.83 5.79
N ARG A 247 15.50 3.43 6.74
CA ARG A 247 15.37 3.77 8.17
C ARG A 247 15.44 5.28 8.38
N ALA A 248 16.33 6.00 7.70
CA ALA A 248 16.41 7.46 7.75
C ALA A 248 15.09 8.12 7.30
N VAL A 249 14.43 7.58 6.26
CA VAL A 249 13.11 8.08 5.83
C VAL A 249 12.06 7.82 6.92
N PHE A 250 12.01 6.64 7.52
CA PHE A 250 11.06 6.37 8.61
C PHE A 250 11.24 7.35 9.77
N VAL A 251 12.48 7.57 10.23
CA VAL A 251 12.77 8.53 11.30
C VAL A 251 12.37 9.95 10.91
N LYS A 252 12.74 10.41 9.70
CA LYS A 252 12.33 11.71 9.16
C LYS A 252 10.81 11.88 9.14
N ARG A 253 10.07 10.81 8.91
CA ARG A 253 8.60 10.78 8.90
C ARG A 253 7.98 10.57 10.28
N GLY A 254 8.78 10.54 11.35
CA GLY A 254 8.32 10.46 12.74
C GLY A 254 8.07 9.05 13.27
N PHE A 255 8.42 8.02 12.53
CA PHE A 255 8.39 6.66 13.04
C PHE A 255 9.59 6.41 13.95
N ALA A 256 9.38 5.64 15.02
CA ALA A 256 10.46 5.16 15.86
C ALA A 256 11.01 3.83 15.29
N ILE A 257 12.33 3.78 15.12
CA ILE A 257 13.04 2.55 14.75
C ILE A 257 13.19 1.68 15.98
N ARG A 258 13.16 0.39 15.77
CA ARG A 258 13.33 -0.61 16.81
C ARG A 258 14.81 -0.97 17.01
#